data_8bae8b3903cef021b46ad8b33cc4956a
#
_entry.id   8bae8b3903cef021b46ad8b33cc4956a
#
_cell.length_a   1.000
_cell.length_b   1.000
_cell.length_c   1.000
_cell.angle_alpha   90.00
_cell.angle_beta   90.00
_cell.angle_gamma   90.00
#
_symmetry.space_group_name_H-M   'P 1'
#
loop_
_entity.id
_entity.type
_entity.pdbx_description
1 polymer ?
#
loop_
_entity_poly.entity_id
_entity_poly.type
_entity_poly.pdbx_seq_one_letter_code
_entity_poly.pdbx_strand_id
1 'polypeptide(L)'
;MEEKKRHSFGGSIGFVLAAAGSAVGLGNIWRFPYLAAKDGGGLFLVVYIILALTFGYTLLTTEIAIGRKTKQSPLTAYTKLHDKWGFLGAIASIIPVIIMPYYCTIGGWVVKYFFVFLTGHGADAAQDGFFTGFITSQWEPIITFVIFLAVSAFIVFRGVNKGIESTSKIIMPILLVMILGIAIFSLTLKNTNDAGEVVTGLQGFKIYIVPNFEGLTIGKLFTVLIDALGQLFFSLSVAMGIMITYGSYVKDDANLGKSINQIEIFDTVVAFLAGAMIIPAVYAFMG
;
A
#
# COMPACT_ATOMS: atom_id res chain seq x y z
N MET A 1 -33.20 -3.33 -24.57
CA MET A 1 -32.45 -3.66 -23.35
C MET A 1 -32.02 -2.35 -22.74
N GLU A 2 -32.61 -1.92 -21.65
CA GLU A 2 -32.14 -0.74 -20.91
C GLU A 2 -30.70 -1.03 -20.43
N GLU A 3 -29.74 -0.22 -20.87
CA GLU A 3 -28.40 -0.21 -20.31
C GLU A 3 -28.54 0.14 -18.83
N LYS A 4 -28.38 -0.88 -17.95
CA LYS A 4 -28.23 -0.66 -16.50
C LYS A 4 -27.13 0.36 -16.31
N LYS A 5 -27.48 1.61 -15.98
CA LYS A 5 -26.49 2.65 -15.62
C LYS A 5 -25.54 2.08 -14.58
N ARG A 6 -24.31 1.78 -14.97
CA ARG A 6 -23.26 1.36 -14.04
C ARG A 6 -23.05 2.47 -13.01
N HIS A 7 -23.02 2.10 -11.75
CA HIS A 7 -22.62 3.02 -10.68
C HIS A 7 -21.21 3.55 -10.99
N SER A 8 -21.05 4.86 -11.11
CA SER A 8 -19.77 5.54 -11.29
C SER A 8 -19.37 6.23 -9.99
N PHE A 9 -18.10 6.52 -9.81
CA PHE A 9 -17.63 7.35 -8.68
C PHE A 9 -18.40 8.68 -8.63
N GLY A 10 -18.64 9.18 -7.42
CA GLY A 10 -19.38 10.42 -7.20
C GLY A 10 -18.68 11.68 -7.75
N GLY A 11 -17.36 11.60 -7.98
CA GLY A 11 -16.54 12.66 -8.56
C GLY A 11 -15.06 12.28 -8.60
N SER A 12 -14.22 13.18 -9.12
CA SER A 12 -12.78 12.98 -9.25
C SER A 12 -12.10 12.71 -7.89
N ILE A 13 -12.47 13.45 -6.84
CA ILE A 13 -11.92 13.25 -5.49
C ILE A 13 -12.28 11.87 -4.93
N GLY A 14 -13.53 11.42 -5.13
CA GLY A 14 -13.95 10.09 -4.68
C GLY A 14 -13.18 8.97 -5.37
N PHE A 15 -12.94 9.10 -6.67
CA PHE A 15 -12.09 8.19 -7.42
C PHE A 15 -10.64 8.20 -6.91
N VAL A 16 -10.04 9.39 -6.74
CA VAL A 16 -8.65 9.52 -6.25
C VAL A 16 -8.50 8.88 -4.88
N LEU A 17 -9.40 9.16 -3.93
CA LEU A 17 -9.32 8.59 -2.58
C LEU A 17 -9.57 7.08 -2.56
N ALA A 18 -10.45 6.57 -3.42
CA ALA A 18 -10.69 5.15 -3.54
C ALA A 18 -9.46 4.42 -4.16
N ALA A 19 -8.90 4.96 -5.24
CA ALA A 19 -7.72 4.40 -5.89
C ALA A 19 -6.47 4.53 -5.02
N ALA A 20 -6.26 5.69 -4.36
CA ALA A 20 -5.22 5.87 -3.38
C ALA A 20 -5.39 4.92 -2.18
N GLY A 21 -6.64 4.68 -1.73
CA GLY A 21 -6.93 3.70 -0.68
C GLY A 21 -6.65 2.25 -1.08
N SER A 22 -6.68 1.94 -2.37
CA SER A 22 -6.22 0.65 -2.89
C SER A 22 -4.69 0.58 -2.98
N ALA A 23 -4.04 1.69 -3.31
CA ALA A 23 -2.59 1.78 -3.40
C ALA A 23 -1.94 1.82 -2.00
N VAL A 24 -2.46 2.67 -1.11
CA VAL A 24 -1.93 2.82 0.25
C VAL A 24 -2.42 1.68 1.15
N GLY A 25 -1.52 0.78 1.48
CA GLY A 25 -1.81 -0.38 2.31
C GLY A 25 -0.56 -1.00 2.91
N LEU A 26 -0.55 -2.32 3.01
CA LEU A 26 0.58 -3.09 3.54
C LEU A 26 1.88 -2.85 2.75
N GLY A 27 1.76 -2.54 1.46
CA GLY A 27 2.90 -2.18 0.61
C GLY A 27 3.67 -0.99 1.15
N ASN A 28 2.98 0.09 1.46
CA ASN A 28 3.59 1.34 1.93
C ASN A 28 4.02 1.27 3.39
N ILE A 29 3.17 0.68 4.26
CA ILE A 29 3.39 0.73 5.71
C ILE A 29 4.36 -0.36 6.18
N TRP A 30 4.36 -1.53 5.56
CA TRP A 30 5.17 -2.65 5.98
C TRP A 30 6.37 -2.89 5.04
N ARG A 31 6.09 -3.16 3.76
CA ARG A 31 7.13 -3.63 2.83
C ARG A 31 8.10 -2.52 2.43
N PHE A 32 7.61 -1.32 2.18
CA PHE A 32 8.43 -0.19 1.74
C PHE A 32 9.52 0.19 2.76
N PRO A 33 9.22 0.39 4.07
CA PRO A 33 10.25 0.69 5.06
C PRO A 33 11.30 -0.42 5.18
N TYR A 34 10.86 -1.68 5.09
CA TYR A 34 11.76 -2.83 5.13
C TYR A 34 12.74 -2.82 3.95
N LEU A 35 12.25 -2.63 2.72
CA LEU A 35 13.11 -2.57 1.54
C LEU A 35 14.03 -1.35 1.58
N ALA A 36 13.52 -0.20 1.98
CA ALA A 36 14.34 0.99 2.12
C ALA A 36 15.51 0.78 3.10
N ALA A 37 15.26 0.16 4.25
CA ALA A 37 16.31 -0.17 5.21
C ALA A 37 17.31 -1.20 4.66
N LYS A 38 16.81 -2.26 4.01
CA LYS A 38 17.62 -3.34 3.42
C LYS A 38 18.52 -2.85 2.28
N ASP A 39 18.02 -1.96 1.44
CA ASP A 39 18.62 -1.61 0.14
C ASP A 39 19.36 -0.25 0.16
N GLY A 40 19.79 0.19 1.32
CA GLY A 40 20.68 1.35 1.48
C GLY A 40 19.95 2.70 1.60
N GLY A 41 18.76 2.70 2.19
CA GLY A 41 18.03 3.92 2.57
C GLY A 41 17.76 4.83 1.38
N GLY A 42 18.44 5.98 1.35
CA GLY A 42 18.26 6.98 0.32
C GLY A 42 18.56 6.51 -1.10
N LEU A 43 19.41 5.50 -1.29
CA LEU A 43 19.63 4.88 -2.62
C LEU A 43 18.34 4.25 -3.14
N PHE A 44 17.67 3.44 -2.30
CA PHE A 44 16.38 2.85 -2.64
C PHE A 44 15.34 3.93 -2.94
N LEU A 45 15.28 5.01 -2.13
CA LEU A 45 14.36 6.12 -2.35
C LEU A 45 14.54 6.78 -3.72
N VAL A 46 15.78 7.07 -4.11
CA VAL A 46 16.07 7.68 -5.42
C VAL A 46 15.62 6.78 -6.55
N VAL A 47 15.97 5.49 -6.50
CA VAL A 47 15.55 4.51 -7.52
C VAL A 47 14.03 4.39 -7.56
N TYR A 48 13.37 4.29 -6.40
CA TYR A 48 11.92 4.19 -6.33
C TYR A 48 11.21 5.41 -6.92
N ILE A 49 11.65 6.63 -6.58
CA ILE A 49 11.06 7.88 -7.11
C ILE A 49 11.21 7.95 -8.63
N ILE A 50 12.38 7.60 -9.18
CA ILE A 50 12.60 7.56 -10.63
C ILE A 50 11.63 6.56 -11.29
N LEU A 51 11.48 5.37 -10.71
CA LEU A 51 10.58 4.35 -11.23
C LEU A 51 9.11 4.76 -11.09
N ALA A 52 8.73 5.41 -10.00
CA ALA A 52 7.37 5.94 -9.81
C ALA A 52 7.05 6.93 -10.92
N LEU A 53 7.84 7.97 -11.08
CA LEU A 53 7.61 9.04 -12.06
C LEU A 53 7.66 8.56 -13.53
N THR A 54 8.28 7.44 -13.83
CA THR A 54 8.41 6.88 -15.18
C THR A 54 7.47 5.71 -15.41
N PHE A 55 7.74 4.58 -14.78
CA PHE A 55 6.97 3.35 -14.94
C PHE A 55 5.63 3.40 -14.23
N GLY A 56 5.59 3.89 -12.98
CA GLY A 56 4.38 3.95 -12.17
C GLY A 56 3.30 4.78 -12.85
N TYR A 57 3.62 6.01 -13.20
CA TYR A 57 2.73 6.91 -13.91
C TYR A 57 2.20 6.32 -15.22
N THR A 58 3.09 5.73 -16.02
CA THR A 58 2.72 5.17 -17.32
C THR A 58 1.80 3.95 -17.18
N LEU A 59 2.10 3.04 -16.25
CA LEU A 59 1.30 1.85 -16.01
C LEU A 59 -0.07 2.20 -15.42
N LEU A 60 -0.12 3.09 -14.42
CA LEU A 60 -1.37 3.60 -13.86
C LEU A 60 -2.26 4.23 -14.93
N THR A 61 -1.67 5.09 -15.77
CA THR A 61 -2.37 5.74 -16.88
C THR A 61 -2.95 4.72 -17.83
N THR A 62 -2.16 3.72 -18.21
CA THR A 62 -2.55 2.69 -19.15
C THR A 62 -3.71 1.85 -18.61
N GLU A 63 -3.59 1.33 -17.39
CA GLU A 63 -4.63 0.47 -16.81
C GLU A 63 -5.94 1.21 -16.56
N ILE A 64 -5.88 2.42 -15.98
CA ILE A 64 -7.08 3.22 -15.76
C ILE A 64 -7.74 3.60 -17.10
N ALA A 65 -6.95 3.93 -18.13
CA ALA A 65 -7.47 4.23 -19.46
C ALA A 65 -8.12 3.01 -20.12
N ILE A 66 -7.53 1.82 -20.01
CA ILE A 66 -8.14 0.56 -20.47
C ILE A 66 -9.49 0.34 -19.79
N GLY A 67 -9.54 0.46 -18.46
CA GLY A 67 -10.77 0.33 -17.69
C GLY A 67 -11.84 1.33 -18.14
N ARG A 68 -11.47 2.62 -18.24
CA ARG A 68 -12.39 3.69 -18.67
C ARG A 68 -12.92 3.50 -20.09
N LYS A 69 -12.03 3.12 -21.01
CA LYS A 69 -12.41 2.92 -22.42
C LYS A 69 -13.31 1.69 -22.61
N THR A 70 -13.03 0.62 -21.91
CA THR A 70 -13.75 -0.64 -22.10
C THR A 70 -15.02 -0.73 -21.26
N LYS A 71 -15.06 -0.06 -20.10
CA LYS A 71 -16.11 -0.21 -19.07
C LYS A 71 -16.31 -1.68 -18.68
N GLN A 72 -15.24 -2.48 -18.71
CA GLN A 72 -15.26 -3.90 -18.41
C GLN A 72 -14.42 -4.24 -17.17
N SER A 73 -14.61 -5.46 -16.65
CA SER A 73 -13.68 -6.04 -15.69
C SER A 73 -12.35 -6.39 -16.36
N PRO A 74 -11.25 -6.56 -15.62
CA PRO A 74 -9.96 -6.95 -16.20
C PRO A 74 -10.08 -8.19 -17.08
N LEU A 75 -10.88 -9.17 -16.66
CA LEU A 75 -11.06 -10.43 -17.37
C LEU A 75 -11.51 -10.26 -18.84
N THR A 76 -12.35 -9.27 -19.10
CA THR A 76 -12.94 -9.03 -20.43
C THR A 76 -12.44 -7.75 -21.11
N ALA A 77 -11.75 -6.88 -20.37
CA ALA A 77 -11.30 -5.59 -20.89
C ALA A 77 -10.32 -5.76 -22.06
N TYR A 78 -9.36 -6.66 -21.94
CA TYR A 78 -8.36 -6.92 -22.98
C TYR A 78 -8.97 -7.56 -24.23
N THR A 79 -9.87 -8.52 -24.07
CA THR A 79 -10.62 -9.13 -25.20
C THR A 79 -11.43 -8.08 -25.94
N LYS A 80 -12.06 -7.13 -25.23
CA LYS A 80 -12.82 -6.05 -25.86
C LYS A 80 -11.95 -5.09 -26.69
N LEU A 81 -10.67 -4.95 -26.34
CA LEU A 81 -9.70 -4.17 -27.12
C LEU A 81 -9.20 -4.97 -28.33
N HIS A 82 -8.90 -6.25 -28.13
CA HIS A 82 -8.42 -7.14 -29.20
C HIS A 82 -8.49 -8.60 -28.72
N ASP A 83 -9.11 -9.46 -29.50
CA ASP A 83 -9.41 -10.86 -29.13
C ASP A 83 -8.20 -11.68 -28.72
N LYS A 84 -7.03 -11.46 -29.37
CA LYS A 84 -5.79 -12.18 -29.08
C LYS A 84 -5.19 -11.88 -27.67
N TRP A 85 -5.59 -10.78 -27.04
CA TRP A 85 -5.01 -10.34 -25.75
C TRP A 85 -5.86 -10.72 -24.52
N GLY A 86 -6.92 -11.51 -24.72
CA GLY A 86 -7.80 -11.95 -23.64
C GLY A 86 -7.06 -12.70 -22.51
N PHE A 87 -5.96 -13.42 -22.81
CA PHE A 87 -5.18 -14.13 -21.82
C PHE A 87 -4.55 -13.20 -20.76
N LEU A 88 -4.22 -11.95 -21.11
CA LEU A 88 -3.73 -10.96 -20.15
C LEU A 88 -4.78 -10.63 -19.09
N GLY A 89 -6.05 -10.59 -19.46
CA GLY A 89 -7.15 -10.39 -18.53
C GLY A 89 -7.30 -11.53 -17.53
N ALA A 90 -7.12 -12.76 -17.98
CA ALA A 90 -7.12 -13.93 -17.12
C ALA A 90 -5.96 -13.90 -16.12
N ILE A 91 -4.73 -13.63 -16.59
CA ILE A 91 -3.54 -13.52 -15.72
C ILE A 91 -3.75 -12.40 -14.69
N ALA A 92 -4.14 -11.19 -15.12
CA ALA A 92 -4.38 -10.07 -14.23
C ALA A 92 -5.47 -10.36 -13.18
N SER A 93 -6.48 -11.18 -13.52
CA SER A 93 -7.56 -11.53 -12.60
C SER A 93 -7.19 -12.62 -11.59
N ILE A 94 -6.23 -13.49 -11.90
CA ILE A 94 -5.76 -14.55 -10.99
C ILE A 94 -4.91 -13.95 -9.85
N ILE A 95 -4.13 -12.91 -10.12
CA ILE A 95 -3.21 -12.33 -9.13
C ILE A 95 -3.93 -11.87 -7.85
N PRO A 96 -5.02 -11.08 -7.89
CA PRO A 96 -5.77 -10.70 -6.69
C PRO A 96 -6.34 -11.89 -5.93
N VAL A 97 -6.75 -12.96 -6.63
CA VAL A 97 -7.27 -14.18 -6.00
C VAL A 97 -6.19 -14.86 -5.15
N ILE A 98 -4.96 -14.88 -5.63
CA ILE A 98 -3.81 -15.46 -4.88
C ILE A 98 -3.41 -14.55 -3.71
N ILE A 99 -3.45 -13.23 -3.90
CA ILE A 99 -3.02 -12.25 -2.89
C ILE A 99 -4.05 -12.10 -1.76
N MET A 100 -5.34 -12.24 -2.05
CA MET A 100 -6.42 -11.99 -1.09
C MET A 100 -6.30 -12.79 0.23
N PRO A 101 -6.01 -14.11 0.25
CA PRO A 101 -5.82 -14.84 1.50
C PRO A 101 -4.67 -14.29 2.35
N TYR A 102 -3.56 -13.94 1.72
CA TYR A 102 -2.42 -13.30 2.38
C TYR A 102 -2.80 -11.96 3.03
N TYR A 103 -3.51 -11.10 2.29
CA TYR A 103 -3.99 -9.82 2.82
C TYR A 103 -4.96 -9.98 3.98
N CYS A 104 -5.89 -10.95 3.88
CA CYS A 104 -6.85 -11.22 4.95
C CYS A 104 -6.16 -11.78 6.20
N THR A 105 -5.11 -12.58 6.04
CA THR A 105 -4.32 -13.08 7.18
C THR A 105 -3.63 -11.94 7.92
N ILE A 106 -2.90 -11.07 7.21
CA ILE A 106 -2.24 -9.93 7.83
C ILE A 106 -3.28 -8.93 8.37
N GLY A 107 -4.39 -8.72 7.64
CA GLY A 107 -5.50 -7.92 8.14
C GLY A 107 -6.06 -8.46 9.46
N GLY A 108 -6.13 -9.78 9.63
CA GLY A 108 -6.46 -10.42 10.91
C GLY A 108 -5.46 -10.10 12.02
N TRP A 109 -4.15 -10.07 11.71
CA TRP A 109 -3.13 -9.64 12.69
C TRP A 109 -3.33 -8.19 13.13
N VAL A 110 -3.62 -7.30 12.19
CA VAL A 110 -3.92 -5.90 12.49
C VAL A 110 -5.18 -5.79 13.37
N VAL A 111 -6.21 -6.58 13.10
CA VAL A 111 -7.42 -6.64 13.95
C VAL A 111 -7.07 -7.09 15.37
N LYS A 112 -6.21 -8.10 15.56
CA LYS A 112 -5.74 -8.51 16.89
C LYS A 112 -5.09 -7.34 17.62
N TYR A 113 -4.10 -6.71 17.02
CA TYR A 113 -3.41 -5.57 17.63
C TYR A 113 -4.34 -4.38 17.91
N PHE A 114 -5.26 -4.09 16.99
CA PHE A 114 -6.27 -3.06 17.21
C PHE A 114 -7.06 -3.29 18.51
N PHE A 115 -7.54 -4.50 18.73
CA PHE A 115 -8.26 -4.82 19.97
C PHE A 115 -7.37 -4.79 21.21
N VAL A 116 -6.13 -5.26 21.11
CA VAL A 116 -5.17 -5.22 22.24
C VAL A 116 -4.92 -3.78 22.69
N PHE A 117 -4.69 -2.87 21.74
CA PHE A 117 -4.52 -1.44 22.08
C PHE A 117 -5.81 -0.78 22.55
N LEU A 118 -6.95 -1.09 21.94
CA LEU A 118 -8.25 -0.55 22.31
C LEU A 118 -8.66 -0.93 23.74
N THR A 119 -8.29 -2.13 24.19
CA THR A 119 -8.59 -2.64 25.54
C THR A 119 -7.54 -2.24 26.59
N GLY A 120 -6.55 -1.43 26.23
CA GLY A 120 -5.52 -0.96 27.16
C GLY A 120 -4.37 -1.94 27.42
N HIS A 121 -4.32 -3.06 26.71
CA HIS A 121 -3.28 -4.09 26.84
C HIS A 121 -2.10 -3.89 25.87
N GLY A 122 -1.87 -2.66 25.42
CA GLY A 122 -0.79 -2.35 24.47
C GLY A 122 0.62 -2.70 24.97
N ALA A 123 0.85 -2.68 26.29
CA ALA A 123 2.11 -3.10 26.88
C ALA A 123 2.39 -4.62 26.69
N ASP A 124 1.34 -5.44 26.65
CA ASP A 124 1.48 -6.88 26.42
C ASP A 124 1.94 -7.17 24.99
N ALA A 125 1.56 -6.32 24.04
CA ALA A 125 1.99 -6.44 22.64
C ALA A 125 3.49 -6.21 22.42
N ALA A 126 4.16 -5.55 23.37
CA ALA A 126 5.60 -5.30 23.33
C ALA A 126 6.42 -6.45 23.96
N GLN A 127 5.79 -7.44 24.56
CA GLN A 127 6.47 -8.57 25.19
C GLN A 127 6.99 -9.55 24.12
N ASP A 128 8.17 -10.09 24.38
CA ASP A 128 8.76 -11.15 23.55
C ASP A 128 7.80 -12.35 23.48
N GLY A 129 7.60 -12.84 22.25
CA GLY A 129 6.74 -14.00 22.02
C GLY A 129 5.23 -13.68 21.90
N PHE A 130 4.77 -12.47 22.14
CA PHE A 130 3.34 -12.11 22.01
C PHE A 130 2.82 -12.41 20.59
N PHE A 131 3.51 -11.93 19.56
CA PHE A 131 3.12 -12.18 18.17
C PHE A 131 3.20 -13.67 17.82
N THR A 132 4.30 -14.33 18.20
CA THR A 132 4.48 -15.76 17.93
C THR A 132 3.41 -16.61 18.63
N GLY A 133 3.08 -16.29 19.88
CA GLY A 133 2.01 -16.96 20.62
C GLY A 133 0.65 -16.79 19.95
N PHE A 134 0.36 -15.58 19.43
CA PHE A 134 -0.85 -15.31 18.68
C PHE A 134 -0.93 -16.12 17.38
N ILE A 135 0.10 -16.06 16.52
CA ILE A 135 0.04 -16.73 15.20
C ILE A 135 0.10 -18.26 15.27
N THR A 136 0.62 -18.80 16.37
CA THR A 136 0.66 -20.26 16.62
C THR A 136 -0.57 -20.79 17.37
N SER A 137 -1.43 -19.90 17.88
CA SER A 137 -2.67 -20.32 18.53
C SER A 137 -3.65 -20.88 17.50
N GLN A 138 -4.44 -21.87 17.92
CA GLN A 138 -5.31 -22.60 17.01
C GLN A 138 -6.47 -21.76 16.46
N TRP A 139 -7.07 -20.90 17.27
CA TRP A 139 -8.32 -20.24 16.94
C TRP A 139 -8.21 -18.73 16.74
N GLU A 140 -7.34 -18.06 17.46
CA GLU A 140 -7.26 -16.59 17.42
C GLU A 140 -6.97 -16.03 16.02
N PRO A 141 -6.00 -16.53 15.26
CA PRO A 141 -5.72 -16.02 13.90
C PRO A 141 -6.90 -16.26 12.95
N ILE A 142 -7.62 -17.39 13.13
CA ILE A 142 -8.79 -17.73 12.31
C ILE A 142 -9.94 -16.75 12.60
N ILE A 143 -10.22 -16.49 13.88
CA ILE A 143 -11.28 -15.58 14.29
C ILE A 143 -11.00 -14.16 13.75
N THR A 144 -9.79 -13.64 13.92
CA THR A 144 -9.42 -12.31 13.47
C THR A 144 -9.40 -12.20 11.94
N PHE A 145 -8.95 -13.25 11.24
CA PHE A 145 -9.06 -13.38 9.78
C PHE A 145 -10.53 -13.26 9.31
N VAL A 146 -11.43 -14.01 9.93
CA VAL A 146 -12.86 -13.99 9.59
C VAL A 146 -13.48 -12.63 9.86
N ILE A 147 -13.13 -11.98 10.97
CA ILE A 147 -13.60 -10.62 11.28
C ILE A 147 -13.15 -9.65 10.17
N PHE A 148 -11.86 -9.65 9.81
CA PHE A 148 -11.34 -8.78 8.75
C PHE A 148 -12.02 -9.04 7.40
N LEU A 149 -12.15 -10.31 7.03
CA LEU A 149 -12.82 -10.73 5.80
C LEU A 149 -14.29 -10.29 5.77
N ALA A 150 -15.02 -10.47 6.87
CA ALA A 150 -16.43 -10.10 6.98
C ALA A 150 -16.63 -8.58 6.84
N VAL A 151 -15.80 -7.77 7.50
CA VAL A 151 -15.84 -6.30 7.40
C VAL A 151 -15.52 -5.85 5.96
N SER A 152 -14.48 -6.42 5.36
CA SER A 152 -14.10 -6.13 3.97
C SER A 152 -15.20 -6.51 2.98
N ALA A 153 -15.75 -7.71 3.12
CA ALA A 153 -16.87 -8.18 2.30
C ALA A 153 -18.10 -7.27 2.44
N PHE A 154 -18.44 -6.87 3.65
CA PHE A 154 -19.56 -5.94 3.89
C PHE A 154 -19.37 -4.61 3.15
N ILE A 155 -18.17 -4.02 3.20
CA ILE A 155 -17.87 -2.78 2.48
C ILE A 155 -18.03 -2.99 0.97
N VAL A 156 -17.49 -4.08 0.42
CA VAL A 156 -17.57 -4.39 -1.01
C VAL A 156 -19.03 -4.65 -1.45
N PHE A 157 -19.82 -5.38 -0.66
CA PHE A 157 -21.25 -5.61 -0.96
C PHE A 157 -22.09 -4.33 -1.02
N ARG A 158 -21.69 -3.27 -0.32
CA ARG A 158 -22.34 -1.95 -0.43
C ARG A 158 -22.05 -1.25 -1.76
N GLY A 159 -21.17 -1.81 -2.58
CA GLY A 159 -20.81 -1.31 -3.90
C GLY A 159 -19.78 -0.18 -3.87
N VAL A 160 -19.44 0.30 -5.07
CA VAL A 160 -18.34 1.27 -5.26
C VAL A 160 -18.60 2.58 -4.53
N ASN A 161 -19.74 3.21 -4.70
CA ASN A 161 -20.02 4.54 -4.14
C ASN A 161 -20.30 4.52 -2.65
N LYS A 162 -21.24 3.67 -2.20
CA LYS A 162 -21.70 3.63 -0.80
C LYS A 162 -20.80 2.79 0.10
N GLY A 163 -20.02 1.91 -0.49
CA GLY A 163 -19.05 1.07 0.22
C GLY A 163 -17.65 1.65 0.10
N ILE A 164 -16.97 1.36 -1.01
CA ILE A 164 -15.54 1.64 -1.18
C ILE A 164 -15.25 3.14 -1.11
N GLU A 165 -15.89 3.97 -1.93
CA GLU A 165 -15.65 5.42 -2.00
C GLU A 165 -15.96 6.11 -0.65
N SER A 166 -17.12 5.79 -0.06
CA SER A 166 -17.54 6.40 1.21
C SER A 166 -16.59 6.05 2.35
N THR A 167 -16.14 4.79 2.43
CA THR A 167 -15.19 4.32 3.44
C THR A 167 -13.82 4.96 3.25
N SER A 168 -13.31 5.00 2.02
CA SER A 168 -12.01 5.60 1.71
C SER A 168 -11.98 7.10 2.02
N LYS A 169 -13.06 7.83 1.78
CA LYS A 169 -13.16 9.27 2.12
C LYS A 169 -12.96 9.56 3.60
N ILE A 170 -13.28 8.62 4.48
CA ILE A 170 -13.14 8.76 5.93
C ILE A 170 -11.78 8.20 6.38
N ILE A 171 -11.45 6.99 5.96
CA ILE A 171 -10.27 6.28 6.47
C ILE A 171 -8.96 6.91 5.96
N MET A 172 -8.90 7.34 4.70
CA MET A 172 -7.64 7.84 4.13
C MET A 172 -7.12 9.13 4.80
N PRO A 173 -7.94 10.17 5.05
CA PRO A 173 -7.48 11.33 5.80
C PRO A 173 -7.05 10.99 7.23
N ILE A 174 -7.78 10.12 7.92
CA ILE A 174 -7.43 9.68 9.27
C ILE A 174 -6.08 8.97 9.27
N LEU A 175 -5.88 8.03 8.35
CA LEU A 175 -4.63 7.31 8.19
C LEU A 175 -3.46 8.25 7.93
N LEU A 176 -3.62 9.23 7.03
CA LEU A 176 -2.57 10.21 6.73
C LEU A 176 -2.18 11.03 7.97
N VAL A 177 -3.15 11.50 8.74
CA VAL A 177 -2.90 12.26 9.97
C VAL A 177 -2.19 11.39 11.00
N MET A 178 -2.60 10.13 11.16
CA MET A 178 -1.96 9.20 12.09
C MET A 178 -0.52 8.89 11.69
N ILE A 179 -0.26 8.57 10.42
CA ILE A 179 1.10 8.29 9.93
C ILE A 179 2.00 9.53 10.12
N LEU A 180 1.50 10.72 9.79
CA LEU A 180 2.25 11.96 9.97
C LEU A 180 2.56 12.22 11.45
N GLY A 181 1.57 12.07 12.34
CA GLY A 181 1.76 12.24 13.78
C GLY A 181 2.79 11.27 14.35
N ILE A 182 2.71 9.99 13.99
CA ILE A 182 3.68 8.99 14.44
C ILE A 182 5.05 9.22 13.83
N ALA A 183 5.15 9.64 12.55
CA ALA A 183 6.42 9.98 11.92
C ALA A 183 7.13 11.13 12.66
N ILE A 184 6.39 12.21 12.98
CA ILE A 184 6.93 13.33 13.77
C ILE A 184 7.39 12.83 15.15
N PHE A 185 6.57 12.03 15.83
CA PHE A 185 6.93 11.45 17.12
C PHE A 185 8.19 10.59 17.02
N SER A 186 8.31 9.75 16.01
CA SER A 186 9.46 8.88 15.76
C SER A 186 10.79 9.66 15.64
N LEU A 187 10.75 10.85 15.03
CA LEU A 187 11.92 11.72 14.91
C LEU A 187 12.38 12.29 16.27
N THR A 188 11.49 12.38 17.26
CA THR A 188 11.81 12.90 18.60
C THR A 188 12.37 11.84 19.53
N LEU A 189 12.36 10.57 19.15
CA LEU A 189 12.80 9.45 19.97
C LEU A 189 14.32 9.54 20.24
N LYS A 190 14.67 9.18 21.47
CA LYS A 190 16.06 9.08 21.94
C LYS A 190 16.17 7.85 22.83
N ASN A 191 17.23 7.09 22.66
CA ASN A 191 17.55 5.94 23.50
C ASN A 191 19.04 5.91 23.77
N THR A 192 19.47 5.27 24.84
CA THR A 192 20.89 5.01 25.11
C THR A 192 21.14 3.55 24.84
N ASN A 193 22.06 3.24 23.89
CA ASN A 193 22.43 1.88 23.56
C ASN A 193 23.27 1.23 24.69
N ASP A 194 23.54 -0.06 24.57
CA ASP A 194 24.30 -0.82 25.56
C ASP A 194 25.75 -0.32 25.70
N ALA A 195 26.28 0.41 24.73
CA ALA A 195 27.58 1.06 24.77
C ALA A 195 27.58 2.43 25.51
N GLY A 196 26.39 2.90 25.97
CA GLY A 196 26.23 4.19 26.63
C GLY A 196 26.14 5.38 25.68
N GLU A 197 25.98 5.15 24.37
CA GLU A 197 25.82 6.22 23.38
C GLU A 197 24.36 6.58 23.18
N VAL A 198 24.08 7.88 23.03
CA VAL A 198 22.73 8.37 22.76
C VAL A 198 22.42 8.22 21.27
N VAL A 199 21.49 7.34 20.95
CA VAL A 199 20.97 7.11 19.62
C VAL A 199 19.64 7.85 19.45
N THR A 200 19.46 8.53 18.33
CA THR A 200 18.29 9.39 18.07
C THR A 200 17.53 8.98 16.82
N GLY A 201 16.21 9.20 16.81
CA GLY A 201 15.39 9.03 15.62
C GLY A 201 15.85 9.88 14.43
N LEU A 202 16.42 11.07 14.68
CA LEU A 202 16.99 11.91 13.63
C LEU A 202 18.19 11.28 12.94
N GLN A 203 19.01 10.51 13.66
CA GLN A 203 20.11 9.74 13.04
C GLN A 203 19.56 8.66 12.13
N GLY A 204 18.54 7.91 12.58
CA GLY A 204 17.85 6.92 11.75
C GLY A 204 17.19 7.54 10.51
N PHE A 205 16.60 8.70 10.66
CA PHE A 205 16.02 9.45 9.54
C PHE A 205 17.09 9.88 8.52
N LYS A 206 18.25 10.33 8.99
CA LYS A 206 19.38 10.66 8.11
C LYS A 206 19.82 9.45 7.27
N ILE A 207 19.92 8.27 7.90
CA ILE A 207 20.25 7.01 7.19
C ILE A 207 19.18 6.67 6.15
N TYR A 208 17.91 6.90 6.48
CA TYR A 208 16.80 6.66 5.55
C TYR A 208 16.83 7.57 4.31
N ILE A 209 17.19 8.86 4.47
CA ILE A 209 17.13 9.83 3.36
C ILE A 209 18.42 9.89 2.57
N VAL A 210 19.56 9.80 3.24
CA VAL A 210 20.87 10.02 2.60
C VAL A 210 21.27 8.78 1.82
N PRO A 211 21.47 8.89 0.49
CA PRO A 211 21.93 7.76 -0.31
C PRO A 211 23.31 7.27 0.16
N ASN A 212 23.39 6.00 0.45
CA ASN A 212 24.67 5.34 0.74
C ASN A 212 25.13 4.53 -0.48
N PHE A 213 26.29 4.92 -1.03
CA PHE A 213 26.91 4.27 -2.18
C PHE A 213 28.07 3.35 -1.78
N GLU A 214 28.36 3.21 -0.49
CA GLU A 214 29.43 2.34 0.00
C GLU A 214 29.14 0.88 -0.36
N GLY A 215 30.13 0.21 -0.96
CA GLY A 215 29.98 -1.17 -1.41
C GLY A 215 28.95 -1.38 -2.51
N LEU A 216 28.56 -0.31 -3.24
CA LEU A 216 27.66 -0.44 -4.35
C LEU A 216 28.33 -1.13 -5.53
N THR A 217 27.85 -2.33 -5.84
CA THR A 217 28.25 -3.10 -7.03
C THR A 217 27.10 -3.05 -8.06
N ILE A 218 27.42 -3.37 -9.33
CA ILE A 218 26.40 -3.48 -10.39
C ILE A 218 25.32 -4.51 -9.98
N GLY A 219 25.71 -5.63 -9.38
CA GLY A 219 24.76 -6.64 -8.89
C GLY A 219 23.85 -6.11 -7.80
N LYS A 220 24.37 -5.35 -6.83
CA LYS A 220 23.57 -4.72 -5.78
C LYS A 220 22.61 -3.67 -6.34
N LEU A 221 23.06 -2.84 -7.30
CA LEU A 221 22.19 -1.88 -7.97
C LEU A 221 21.04 -2.56 -8.69
N PHE A 222 21.31 -3.70 -9.34
CA PHE A 222 20.28 -4.49 -10.03
C PHE A 222 19.27 -5.08 -9.04
N THR A 223 19.73 -5.54 -7.87
CA THR A 223 18.83 -6.00 -6.79
C THR A 223 17.94 -4.87 -6.29
N VAL A 224 18.51 -3.69 -6.00
CA VAL A 224 17.73 -2.51 -5.58
C VAL A 224 16.70 -2.11 -6.63
N LEU A 225 17.07 -2.18 -7.91
CA LEU A 225 16.15 -1.87 -9.02
C LEU A 225 14.98 -2.85 -9.07
N ILE A 226 15.24 -4.17 -8.94
CA ILE A 226 14.19 -5.20 -8.93
C ILE A 226 13.30 -5.06 -7.70
N ASP A 227 13.87 -4.84 -6.52
CA ASP A 227 13.13 -4.68 -5.27
C ASP A 227 12.25 -3.42 -5.31
N ALA A 228 12.78 -2.29 -5.82
CA ALA A 228 12.02 -1.06 -6.00
C ALA A 228 10.92 -1.20 -7.06
N LEU A 229 11.19 -1.88 -8.18
CA LEU A 229 10.19 -2.15 -9.20
C LEU A 229 9.07 -3.05 -8.66
N GLY A 230 9.43 -4.14 -7.97
CA GLY A 230 8.47 -5.02 -7.32
C GLY A 230 7.63 -4.32 -6.25
N GLN A 231 8.24 -3.38 -5.51
CA GLN A 231 7.54 -2.54 -4.55
C GLN A 231 6.54 -1.61 -5.26
N LEU A 232 6.93 -0.98 -6.35
CA LEU A 232 6.10 -0.09 -7.14
C LEU A 232 4.84 -0.80 -7.68
N PHE A 233 5.02 -1.99 -8.28
CA PHE A 233 3.90 -2.80 -8.78
C PHE A 233 2.92 -3.16 -7.66
N PHE A 234 3.46 -3.56 -6.52
CA PHE A 234 2.65 -3.97 -5.37
C PHE A 234 1.91 -2.78 -4.74
N SER A 235 2.60 -1.65 -4.56
CA SER A 235 2.06 -0.43 -3.95
C SER A 235 0.95 0.17 -4.82
N LEU A 236 1.22 0.43 -6.08
CA LEU A 236 0.24 1.02 -7.01
C LEU A 236 -0.86 0.07 -7.45
N SER A 237 -0.83 -1.20 -7.02
CA SER A 237 -1.80 -2.22 -7.43
C SER A 237 -1.92 -2.36 -8.96
N VAL A 238 -0.81 -2.16 -9.69
CA VAL A 238 -0.74 -2.32 -11.14
C VAL A 238 -0.39 -3.76 -11.54
N ALA A 239 -0.67 -4.13 -12.77
CA ALA A 239 -0.53 -5.48 -13.35
C ALA A 239 -1.42 -6.58 -12.70
N MET A 240 -2.32 -6.21 -11.79
CA MET A 240 -3.26 -7.14 -11.14
C MET A 240 -4.74 -6.80 -11.43
N GLY A 241 -4.99 -5.98 -12.43
CA GLY A 241 -6.33 -5.64 -12.90
C GLY A 241 -7.16 -4.74 -11.98
N ILE A 242 -6.62 -4.37 -10.82
CA ILE A 242 -7.33 -3.53 -9.85
C ILE A 242 -7.56 -2.14 -10.45
N MET A 243 -6.55 -1.53 -11.04
CA MET A 243 -6.67 -0.19 -11.63
C MET A 243 -7.52 -0.18 -12.90
N ILE A 244 -7.58 -1.29 -13.66
CA ILE A 244 -8.56 -1.47 -14.74
C ILE A 244 -9.98 -1.47 -14.18
N THR A 245 -10.21 -2.19 -13.07
CA THR A 245 -11.50 -2.22 -12.39
C THR A 245 -11.93 -0.82 -11.95
N TYR A 246 -11.08 -0.09 -11.23
CA TYR A 246 -11.37 1.29 -10.82
C TYR A 246 -11.59 2.19 -12.02
N GLY A 247 -10.77 2.10 -13.06
CA GLY A 247 -10.92 2.84 -14.31
C GLY A 247 -12.29 2.62 -14.97
N SER A 248 -12.85 1.42 -14.88
CA SER A 248 -14.17 1.10 -15.47
C SER A 248 -15.33 1.86 -14.83
N TYR A 249 -15.17 2.38 -13.61
CA TYR A 249 -16.15 3.20 -12.88
C TYR A 249 -15.89 4.70 -12.99
N VAL A 250 -14.80 5.11 -13.64
CA VAL A 250 -14.50 6.54 -13.86
C VAL A 250 -15.42 7.13 -14.92
N LYS A 251 -15.92 8.33 -14.67
CA LYS A 251 -16.73 9.08 -15.64
C LYS A 251 -15.89 9.53 -16.83
N ASP A 252 -16.55 9.68 -17.99
CA ASP A 252 -15.85 10.05 -19.22
C ASP A 252 -15.37 11.51 -19.25
N ASP A 253 -16.02 12.38 -18.49
CA ASP A 253 -15.67 13.79 -18.30
C ASP A 253 -14.54 14.03 -17.27
N ALA A 254 -14.10 12.99 -16.52
CA ALA A 254 -13.05 13.13 -15.53
C ALA A 254 -11.68 13.35 -16.17
N ASN A 255 -10.92 14.30 -15.61
CA ASN A 255 -9.54 14.54 -16.01
C ASN A 255 -8.62 13.46 -15.43
N LEU A 256 -8.31 12.42 -16.24
CA LEU A 256 -7.48 11.30 -15.80
C LEU A 256 -6.08 11.70 -15.41
N GLY A 257 -5.41 12.53 -16.20
CA GLY A 257 -4.03 12.93 -15.91
C GLY A 257 -3.90 13.57 -14.54
N LYS A 258 -4.81 14.50 -14.19
CA LYS A 258 -4.84 15.11 -12.86
C LYS A 258 -5.10 14.09 -11.76
N SER A 259 -6.03 13.18 -11.97
CA SER A 259 -6.37 12.16 -10.96
C SER A 259 -5.23 11.17 -10.75
N ILE A 260 -4.57 10.74 -11.83
CA ILE A 260 -3.43 9.81 -11.77
C ILE A 260 -2.26 10.44 -11.04
N ASN A 261 -1.91 11.69 -11.36
CA ASN A 261 -0.87 12.42 -10.61
C ASN A 261 -1.18 12.48 -9.11
N GLN A 262 -2.44 12.75 -8.76
CA GLN A 262 -2.85 12.80 -7.35
C GLN A 262 -2.73 11.43 -6.65
N ILE A 263 -3.09 10.34 -7.32
CA ILE A 263 -2.98 8.97 -6.77
C ILE A 263 -1.52 8.64 -6.53
N GLU A 264 -0.66 8.88 -7.51
CA GLU A 264 0.77 8.56 -7.45
C GLU A 264 1.52 9.38 -6.40
N ILE A 265 1.26 10.69 -6.35
CA ILE A 265 1.84 11.57 -5.32
C ILE A 265 1.38 11.11 -3.93
N PHE A 266 0.09 10.79 -3.77
CA PHE A 266 -0.45 10.36 -2.49
C PHE A 266 0.20 9.04 -2.04
N ASP A 267 0.30 8.05 -2.92
CA ASP A 267 0.97 6.77 -2.66
C ASP A 267 2.44 6.96 -2.25
N THR A 268 3.19 7.72 -3.04
CA THR A 268 4.61 7.98 -2.81
C THR A 268 4.84 8.73 -1.49
N VAL A 269 4.02 9.75 -1.20
CA VAL A 269 4.12 10.52 0.05
C VAL A 269 3.83 9.63 1.26
N VAL A 270 2.80 8.78 1.19
CA VAL A 270 2.48 7.87 2.30
C VAL A 270 3.57 6.81 2.49
N ALA A 271 4.12 6.25 1.42
CA ALA A 271 5.25 5.33 1.50
C ALA A 271 6.48 5.98 2.16
N PHE A 272 6.80 7.21 1.76
CA PHE A 272 7.88 7.99 2.35
C PHE A 272 7.64 8.27 3.84
N LEU A 273 6.44 8.70 4.22
CA LEU A 273 6.07 8.97 5.61
C LEU A 273 6.09 7.69 6.46
N ALA A 274 5.69 6.54 5.91
CA ALA A 274 5.77 5.26 6.59
C ALA A 274 7.22 4.85 6.87
N GLY A 275 8.13 5.08 5.93
CA GLY A 275 9.57 4.91 6.17
C GLY A 275 10.09 5.85 7.25
N ALA A 276 9.68 7.12 7.23
CA ALA A 276 10.00 8.11 8.26
C ALA A 276 9.37 7.81 9.63
N MET A 277 8.29 7.05 9.67
CA MET A 277 7.65 6.57 10.90
C MET A 277 8.40 5.39 11.51
N ILE A 278 8.81 4.42 10.70
CA ILE A 278 9.31 3.13 11.17
C ILE A 278 10.83 3.14 11.35
N ILE A 279 11.58 3.56 10.33
CA ILE A 279 13.04 3.45 10.33
C ILE A 279 13.70 4.23 11.46
N PRO A 280 13.32 5.50 11.76
CA PRO A 280 13.87 6.23 12.89
C PRO A 280 13.60 5.58 14.24
N ALA A 281 12.40 5.01 14.44
CA ALA A 281 12.06 4.32 15.68
C ALA A 281 12.87 3.03 15.85
N VAL A 282 12.95 2.22 14.82
CA VAL A 282 13.75 0.98 14.83
C VAL A 282 15.21 1.30 15.11
N TYR A 283 15.77 2.30 14.42
CA TYR A 283 17.15 2.70 14.61
C TYR A 283 17.44 3.21 16.03
N ALA A 284 16.52 3.96 16.63
CA ALA A 284 16.70 4.47 17.97
C ALA A 284 16.74 3.39 19.05
N PHE A 285 16.05 2.25 18.85
CA PHE A 285 15.92 1.20 19.86
C PHE A 285 16.70 -0.07 19.55
N MET A 286 17.06 -0.32 18.29
CA MET A 286 17.73 -1.57 17.88
C MET A 286 19.12 -1.33 17.27
N GLY A 287 19.49 -0.09 16.97
CA GLY A 287 20.79 0.29 16.42
C GLY A 287 20.86 0.24 14.90
#